data_8580aad8c583e4dda3384b5cb132f64e
#
_entry.id   8580aad8c583e4dda3384b5cb132f64e
#
_cell.length_a   1.000
_cell.length_b   1.000
_cell.length_c   1.000
_cell.angle_alpha   90.00
_cell.angle_beta   90.00
_cell.angle_gamma   90.00
#
_symmetry.space_group_name_H-M   'P 1'
#
loop_
_entity.id
_entity.type
_entity.pdbx_description
1 polymer ?
#
loop_
_entity_poly.entity_id
_entity_poly.type
_entity_poly.pdbx_seq_one_letter_code
_entity_poly.pdbx_strand_id
1 'polypeptide(L)'
;MRCNTGRECPRRLRWWLLALLLSTLSFGCAATSTTILDEEVVTNQKHMASYKSLIIRDFELKSELYTDAPDAKLSDREHRYTQIPSQLAENIERYVKARQIYRDVSRSGQPTATTLVLKGKFTRVGRFRISITGTLHDGASDQEVAFFRQTLWDVLDSTETINLLSREVADFIDRIQYK
;
A
#
# COMPACT_ATOMS: atom_id res chain seq x y z
N MET A 1 64.75 -6.82 -40.86
CA MET A 1 63.51 -6.22 -40.29
C MET A 1 63.15 -6.97 -39.04
N ARG A 2 63.30 -6.36 -37.86
CA ARG A 2 63.11 -7.00 -36.57
C ARG A 2 61.77 -6.58 -36.00
N CYS A 3 60.86 -7.53 -35.78
CA CYS A 3 59.62 -7.30 -35.07
C CYS A 3 59.90 -7.22 -33.53
N ASN A 4 59.60 -6.07 -32.97
CA ASN A 4 59.72 -5.81 -31.54
C ASN A 4 58.39 -6.15 -30.88
N THR A 5 58.31 -7.30 -30.24
CA THR A 5 57.13 -7.75 -29.51
C THR A 5 57.14 -7.12 -28.12
N GLY A 6 56.55 -5.94 -28.00
CA GLY A 6 56.35 -5.27 -26.71
C GLY A 6 55.20 -5.92 -25.92
N ARG A 7 55.57 -6.49 -24.77
CA ARG A 7 54.72 -7.08 -23.75
C ARG A 7 53.94 -6.01 -22.99
N GLU A 8 52.84 -5.48 -23.52
CA GLU A 8 51.97 -4.55 -22.77
C GLU A 8 50.48 -4.99 -22.67
N CYS A 9 50.21 -6.28 -22.82
CA CYS A 9 48.81 -6.73 -22.89
C CYS A 9 48.17 -7.19 -21.54
N PRO A 10 48.85 -7.41 -20.39
CA PRO A 10 48.16 -7.91 -19.23
C PRO A 10 47.58 -6.82 -18.32
N ARG A 11 48.04 -5.55 -18.45
CA ARG A 11 47.61 -4.50 -17.53
C ARG A 11 46.21 -3.94 -17.87
N ARG A 12 45.92 -3.78 -19.15
CA ARG A 12 44.61 -3.29 -19.64
C ARG A 12 43.50 -4.34 -19.42
N LEU A 13 43.80 -5.62 -19.60
CA LEU A 13 42.84 -6.70 -19.39
C LEU A 13 42.43 -6.81 -17.91
N ARG A 14 43.34 -6.57 -16.96
CA ARG A 14 43.02 -6.55 -15.51
C ARG A 14 42.08 -5.38 -15.15
N TRP A 15 42.24 -4.23 -15.79
CA TRP A 15 41.35 -3.09 -15.58
C TRP A 15 39.95 -3.33 -16.13
N TRP A 16 39.83 -4.00 -17.27
CA TRP A 16 38.54 -4.38 -17.86
C TRP A 16 37.81 -5.43 -17.01
N LEU A 17 38.53 -6.41 -16.45
CA LEU A 17 37.97 -7.39 -15.53
C LEU A 17 37.51 -6.77 -14.20
N LEU A 18 38.25 -5.79 -13.70
CA LEU A 18 37.85 -5.05 -12.48
C LEU A 18 36.61 -4.17 -12.73
N ALA A 19 36.51 -3.50 -13.89
CA ALA A 19 35.34 -2.72 -14.27
C ALA A 19 34.11 -3.61 -14.46
N LEU A 20 34.27 -4.80 -15.04
CA LEU A 20 33.19 -5.78 -15.20
C LEU A 20 32.73 -6.34 -13.83
N LEU A 21 33.65 -6.58 -12.91
CA LEU A 21 33.33 -7.05 -11.57
C LEU A 21 32.62 -5.98 -10.73
N LEU A 22 32.99 -4.71 -10.87
CA LEU A 22 32.31 -3.60 -10.19
C LEU A 22 30.90 -3.37 -10.71
N SER A 23 30.63 -3.59 -12.00
CA SER A 23 29.30 -3.41 -12.58
C SER A 23 28.30 -4.50 -12.16
N THR A 24 28.76 -5.70 -11.77
CA THR A 24 27.89 -6.78 -11.28
C THR A 24 27.47 -6.60 -9.82
N LEU A 25 28.18 -5.79 -9.05
CA LEU A 25 27.85 -5.50 -7.64
C LEU A 25 26.75 -4.45 -7.47
N SER A 26 26.32 -3.78 -8.54
CA SER A 26 25.29 -2.74 -8.50
C SER A 26 23.86 -3.26 -8.62
N PHE A 27 23.65 -4.55 -8.85
CA PHE A 27 22.33 -5.19 -8.74
C PHE A 27 22.04 -5.57 -7.29
N GLY A 28 22.04 -4.56 -6.41
CA GLY A 28 21.44 -4.70 -5.11
C GLY A 28 19.96 -4.96 -5.31
N CYS A 29 19.50 -6.18 -5.05
CA CYS A 29 18.09 -6.46 -4.87
C CYS A 29 17.58 -5.57 -3.74
N ALA A 30 16.96 -4.43 -4.10
CA ALA A 30 16.02 -3.81 -3.20
C ALA A 30 14.96 -4.88 -2.94
N ALA A 31 14.90 -5.39 -1.71
CA ALA A 31 13.81 -6.25 -1.26
C ALA A 31 12.54 -5.39 -1.30
N THR A 32 11.89 -5.36 -2.45
CA THR A 32 10.59 -4.74 -2.60
C THR A 32 9.59 -5.66 -1.92
N SER A 33 9.01 -5.19 -0.81
CA SER A 33 7.82 -5.81 -0.25
C SER A 33 6.81 -5.98 -1.39
N THR A 34 6.49 -7.21 -1.72
CA THR A 34 5.61 -7.51 -2.84
C THR A 34 4.18 -7.28 -2.37
N THR A 35 3.57 -6.18 -2.80
CA THR A 35 2.14 -5.98 -2.64
C THR A 35 1.44 -6.85 -3.67
N ILE A 36 0.67 -7.82 -3.23
CA ILE A 36 -0.19 -8.61 -4.10
C ILE A 36 -1.58 -8.01 -3.99
N LEU A 37 -2.04 -7.43 -5.09
CA LEU A 37 -3.43 -7.07 -5.25
C LEU A 37 -4.20 -8.36 -5.54
N ASP A 38 -4.94 -8.83 -4.52
CA ASP A 38 -5.60 -10.13 -4.62
C ASP A 38 -6.89 -10.05 -5.45
N GLU A 39 -7.63 -8.94 -5.36
CA GLU A 39 -8.93 -8.79 -6.00
C GLU A 39 -9.36 -7.31 -6.08
N GLU A 40 -9.85 -6.90 -7.25
CA GLU A 40 -10.53 -5.61 -7.45
C GLU A 40 -11.83 -5.80 -8.24
N VAL A 41 -12.92 -5.25 -7.73
CA VAL A 41 -14.22 -5.26 -8.41
C VAL A 41 -14.79 -3.86 -8.41
N VAL A 42 -15.35 -3.42 -9.55
CA VAL A 42 -16.09 -2.17 -9.68
C VAL A 42 -17.43 -2.49 -10.31
N THR A 43 -18.52 -2.12 -9.66
CA THR A 43 -19.89 -2.53 -10.07
C THR A 43 -20.49 -1.67 -11.18
N ASN A 44 -19.85 -0.56 -11.55
CA ASN A 44 -20.26 0.35 -12.64
C ASN A 44 -21.74 0.82 -12.63
N GLN A 45 -22.41 0.76 -11.49
CA GLN A 45 -23.80 1.23 -11.36
C GLN A 45 -23.94 2.74 -11.53
N LYS A 46 -22.88 3.49 -11.20
CA LYS A 46 -22.79 4.93 -11.30
C LYS A 46 -21.35 5.31 -11.68
N HIS A 47 -21.20 6.26 -12.59
CA HIS A 47 -19.89 6.71 -13.03
C HIS A 47 -19.06 7.20 -11.85
N MET A 48 -17.87 6.67 -11.63
CA MET A 48 -17.02 7.04 -10.48
C MET A 48 -16.68 8.54 -10.47
N ALA A 49 -16.50 9.16 -11.65
CA ALA A 49 -16.27 10.60 -11.80
C ALA A 49 -17.43 11.50 -11.34
N SER A 50 -18.61 10.94 -11.08
CA SER A 50 -19.76 11.70 -10.54
C SER A 50 -19.61 12.02 -9.05
N TYR A 51 -18.76 11.30 -8.34
CA TYR A 51 -18.48 11.55 -6.93
C TYR A 51 -17.49 12.72 -6.77
N LYS A 52 -17.78 13.64 -5.86
CA LYS A 52 -16.99 14.87 -5.63
C LYS A 52 -16.27 14.86 -4.30
N SER A 53 -16.70 14.02 -3.38
CA SER A 53 -16.13 13.90 -2.05
C SER A 53 -15.93 12.45 -1.64
N LEU A 54 -14.96 12.23 -0.74
CA LEU A 54 -14.64 10.93 -0.15
C LEU A 54 -14.60 11.05 1.37
N ILE A 55 -15.35 10.19 2.04
CA ILE A 55 -15.25 9.99 3.49
C ILE A 55 -14.51 8.68 3.75
N ILE A 56 -13.45 8.73 4.52
CA ILE A 56 -12.64 7.57 4.88
C ILE A 56 -12.94 7.21 6.33
N ARG A 57 -13.53 6.06 6.57
CA ARG A 57 -13.75 5.55 7.92
C ARG A 57 -12.54 4.76 8.40
N ASP A 58 -12.33 4.72 9.72
CA ASP A 58 -11.32 3.86 10.29
C ASP A 58 -11.62 2.39 9.95
N PHE A 59 -10.56 1.66 9.60
CA PHE A 59 -10.69 0.25 9.28
C PHE A 59 -10.95 -0.55 10.55
N GLU A 60 -11.88 -1.49 10.49
CA GLU A 60 -12.16 -2.37 11.60
C GLU A 60 -10.96 -3.31 11.85
N LEU A 61 -10.48 -3.35 13.08
CA LEU A 61 -9.47 -4.29 13.54
C LEU A 61 -9.98 -5.05 14.78
N LYS A 62 -10.30 -6.32 14.60
CA LYS A 62 -10.75 -7.18 15.69
C LYS A 62 -9.57 -7.60 16.55
N SER A 63 -9.77 -7.62 17.87
CA SER A 63 -8.75 -8.02 18.85
C SER A 63 -8.22 -9.43 18.62
N GLU A 64 -9.06 -10.36 18.18
CA GLU A 64 -8.69 -11.74 17.89
C GLU A 64 -7.63 -11.89 16.79
N LEU A 65 -7.39 -10.82 16.01
CA LEU A 65 -6.36 -10.84 14.98
C LEU A 65 -4.94 -10.59 15.51
N TYR A 66 -4.79 -10.06 16.71
CA TYR A 66 -3.48 -9.69 17.27
C TYR A 66 -3.26 -10.07 18.74
N THR A 67 -4.27 -10.61 19.40
CA THR A 67 -4.16 -11.13 20.79
C THR A 67 -4.91 -12.45 20.93
N ASP A 68 -4.32 -13.39 21.68
CA ASP A 68 -4.92 -14.68 21.99
C ASP A 68 -5.80 -14.60 23.26
N ALA A 69 -5.67 -13.52 24.03
CA ALA A 69 -6.39 -13.32 25.30
C ALA A 69 -6.93 -11.88 25.38
N PRO A 70 -8.10 -11.60 24.81
CA PRO A 70 -8.65 -10.24 24.71
C PRO A 70 -8.87 -9.56 26.06
N ASP A 71 -9.06 -10.31 27.13
CA ASP A 71 -9.23 -9.80 28.48
C ASP A 71 -7.91 -9.59 29.26
N ALA A 72 -6.78 -9.99 28.68
CA ALA A 72 -5.47 -9.80 29.28
C ALA A 72 -4.95 -8.37 29.03
N LYS A 73 -4.02 -7.92 29.90
CA LYS A 73 -3.30 -6.68 29.67
C LYS A 73 -2.49 -6.77 28.39
N LEU A 74 -2.78 -5.89 27.42
CA LEU A 74 -2.07 -5.85 26.16
C LEU A 74 -0.58 -5.58 26.37
N SER A 75 0.26 -6.28 25.63
CA SER A 75 1.68 -5.99 25.53
C SER A 75 1.93 -4.70 24.74
N ASP A 76 3.14 -4.12 24.84
CA ASP A 76 3.52 -2.91 24.07
C ASP A 76 3.39 -3.12 22.56
N ARG A 77 3.52 -4.34 22.09
CA ARG A 77 3.31 -4.70 20.69
C ARG A 77 1.85 -4.66 20.31
N GLU A 78 0.98 -5.22 21.13
CA GLU A 78 -0.47 -5.23 20.92
C GLU A 78 -1.05 -3.82 21.01
N HIS A 79 -0.53 -2.98 21.92
CA HIS A 79 -0.87 -1.55 21.95
C HIS A 79 -0.56 -0.83 20.64
N ARG A 80 0.55 -1.15 19.97
CA ARG A 80 0.83 -0.57 18.65
C ARG A 80 -0.19 -0.98 17.61
N TYR A 81 -0.71 -2.21 17.67
CA TYR A 81 -1.73 -2.67 16.72
C TYR A 81 -3.04 -1.88 16.84
N THR A 82 -3.43 -1.43 18.03
CA THR A 82 -4.66 -0.64 18.21
C THR A 82 -4.65 0.71 17.47
N GLN A 83 -3.47 1.22 17.13
CA GLN A 83 -3.31 2.50 16.41
C GLN A 83 -3.33 2.33 14.90
N ILE A 84 -3.11 1.12 14.38
CA ILE A 84 -3.01 0.84 12.95
C ILE A 84 -4.24 1.30 12.15
N PRO A 85 -5.49 1.06 12.57
CA PRO A 85 -6.67 1.48 11.83
C PRO A 85 -6.72 2.99 11.57
N SER A 86 -6.46 3.78 12.58
CA SER A 86 -6.45 5.25 12.48
C SER A 86 -5.28 5.75 11.61
N GLN A 87 -4.09 5.20 11.79
CA GLN A 87 -2.91 5.54 10.98
C GLN A 87 -3.12 5.20 9.50
N LEU A 88 -3.73 4.05 9.20
CA LEU A 88 -4.07 3.66 7.83
C LEU A 88 -5.02 4.67 7.19
N ALA A 89 -6.13 5.00 7.87
CA ALA A 89 -7.11 5.94 7.37
C ALA A 89 -6.54 7.35 7.18
N GLU A 90 -5.70 7.84 8.11
CA GLU A 90 -5.01 9.12 8.00
C GLU A 90 -4.04 9.18 6.82
N ASN A 91 -3.26 8.12 6.63
CA ASN A 91 -2.33 8.05 5.51
C ASN A 91 -3.06 7.97 4.16
N ILE A 92 -4.17 7.19 4.07
CA ILE A 92 -5.01 7.16 2.85
C ILE A 92 -5.54 8.58 2.57
N GLU A 93 -6.08 9.28 3.57
CA GLU A 93 -6.57 10.65 3.42
C GLU A 93 -5.47 11.56 2.85
N ARG A 94 -4.27 11.50 3.42
CA ARG A 94 -3.12 12.31 2.98
C ARG A 94 -2.74 12.00 1.52
N TYR A 95 -2.68 10.73 1.12
CA TYR A 95 -2.32 10.33 -0.24
C TYR A 95 -3.40 10.71 -1.26
N VAL A 96 -4.68 10.53 -0.93
CA VAL A 96 -5.80 10.91 -1.81
C VAL A 96 -5.87 12.42 -1.98
N LYS A 97 -5.69 13.21 -0.90
CA LYS A 97 -5.61 14.68 -0.97
C LYS A 97 -4.45 15.15 -1.84
N ALA A 98 -3.28 14.54 -1.69
CA ALA A 98 -2.09 14.89 -2.49
C ALA A 98 -2.29 14.70 -3.99
N ARG A 99 -3.13 13.75 -4.39
CA ARG A 99 -3.47 13.46 -5.80
C ARG A 99 -4.62 14.32 -6.34
N GLN A 100 -5.32 15.08 -5.48
CA GLN A 100 -6.46 15.93 -5.86
C GLN A 100 -7.58 15.17 -6.59
N ILE A 101 -7.80 13.89 -6.27
CA ILE A 101 -8.79 13.03 -6.90
C ILE A 101 -10.21 13.52 -6.61
N TYR A 102 -10.47 13.93 -5.37
CA TYR A 102 -11.75 14.48 -4.93
C TYR A 102 -11.58 15.93 -4.47
N ARG A 103 -12.64 16.71 -4.61
CA ARG A 103 -12.70 18.09 -4.15
C ARG A 103 -12.60 18.18 -2.63
N ASP A 104 -13.22 17.22 -1.95
CA ASP A 104 -13.23 17.14 -0.49
C ASP A 104 -12.94 15.72 -0.03
N VAL A 105 -12.01 15.57 0.91
CA VAL A 105 -11.62 14.29 1.52
C VAL A 105 -11.55 14.47 3.02
N SER A 106 -12.30 13.66 3.76
CA SER A 106 -12.40 13.77 5.21
C SER A 106 -12.55 12.39 5.89
N ARG A 107 -12.33 12.34 7.20
CA ARG A 107 -12.57 11.14 8.02
C ARG A 107 -13.93 11.16 8.73
N SER A 108 -14.60 12.30 8.72
CA SER A 108 -15.89 12.51 9.38
C SER A 108 -16.84 13.28 8.47
N GLY A 109 -18.12 13.26 8.78
CA GLY A 109 -19.15 13.99 8.04
C GLY A 109 -20.34 13.11 7.69
N GLN A 110 -21.36 13.76 7.15
CA GLN A 110 -22.57 13.11 6.64
C GLN A 110 -22.39 12.84 5.14
N PRO A 111 -22.57 11.60 4.68
CA PRO A 111 -22.49 11.29 3.26
C PRO A 111 -23.66 11.87 2.48
N THR A 112 -23.43 12.26 1.25
CA THR A 112 -24.40 12.81 0.30
C THR A 112 -24.43 11.97 -0.97
N ALA A 113 -25.32 12.27 -1.90
CA ALA A 113 -25.44 11.59 -3.20
C ALA A 113 -24.16 11.70 -4.08
N THR A 114 -23.26 12.64 -3.77
CA THR A 114 -21.98 12.82 -4.48
C THR A 114 -20.79 12.42 -3.63
N THR A 115 -21.03 11.73 -2.52
CA THR A 115 -19.99 11.28 -1.59
C THR A 115 -19.75 9.78 -1.76
N LEU A 116 -18.48 9.37 -1.86
CA LEU A 116 -18.07 7.99 -1.61
C LEU A 116 -17.71 7.81 -0.14
N VAL A 117 -18.00 6.65 0.40
CA VAL A 117 -17.62 6.26 1.76
C VAL A 117 -16.71 5.04 1.68
N LEU A 118 -15.45 5.20 2.03
CA LEU A 118 -14.51 4.09 2.19
C LEU A 118 -14.70 3.46 3.55
N LYS A 119 -15.04 2.18 3.57
CA LYS A 119 -15.08 1.31 4.73
C LYS A 119 -14.10 0.17 4.53
N GLY A 120 -13.51 -0.36 5.60
CA GLY A 120 -12.60 -1.47 5.45
C GLY A 120 -12.39 -2.23 6.75
N LYS A 121 -11.76 -3.39 6.63
CA LYS A 121 -11.40 -4.22 7.77
C LYS A 121 -10.07 -4.93 7.53
N PHE A 122 -9.36 -5.17 8.62
CA PHE A 122 -8.24 -6.08 8.63
C PHE A 122 -8.75 -7.51 8.63
N THR A 123 -8.25 -8.35 7.74
CA THR A 123 -8.57 -9.78 7.69
C THR A 123 -7.43 -10.63 8.24
N ARG A 124 -6.23 -10.04 8.33
CA ARG A 124 -5.07 -10.64 8.95
C ARG A 124 -4.10 -9.57 9.43
N VAL A 125 -3.55 -9.79 10.62
CA VAL A 125 -2.45 -8.98 11.18
C VAL A 125 -1.42 -9.96 11.76
N GLY A 126 -0.18 -9.86 11.29
CA GLY A 126 0.88 -10.74 11.74
C GLY A 126 2.26 -10.24 11.34
N ARG A 127 3.29 -10.88 11.87
CA ARG A 127 4.69 -10.49 11.67
C ARG A 127 5.13 -10.53 10.20
N PHE A 128 4.57 -11.44 9.41
CA PHE A 128 5.00 -11.67 8.03
C PHE A 128 3.96 -11.27 7.00
N ARG A 129 2.73 -10.97 7.43
CA ARG A 129 1.64 -10.67 6.51
C ARG A 129 0.57 -9.81 7.17
N ILE A 130 0.17 -8.74 6.48
CA ILE A 130 -1.02 -7.95 6.79
C ILE A 130 -1.95 -8.00 5.58
N SER A 131 -3.23 -8.28 5.82
CA SER A 131 -4.26 -8.30 4.78
C SER A 131 -5.42 -7.41 5.18
N ILE A 132 -5.89 -6.61 4.23
CA ILE A 132 -7.07 -5.76 4.38
C ILE A 132 -8.08 -6.04 3.26
N THR A 133 -9.34 -5.80 3.57
CA THR A 133 -10.38 -5.62 2.56
C THR A 133 -10.98 -4.24 2.73
N GLY A 134 -11.31 -3.59 1.62
CA GLY A 134 -11.99 -2.32 1.61
C GLY A 134 -13.12 -2.28 0.61
N THR A 135 -14.15 -1.51 0.93
CA THR A 135 -15.33 -1.28 0.10
C THR A 135 -15.58 0.21 -0.02
N LEU A 136 -15.93 0.64 -1.22
CA LEU A 136 -16.44 1.97 -1.48
C LEU A 136 -17.96 1.90 -1.63
N HIS A 137 -18.65 2.74 -0.88
CA HIS A 137 -20.10 2.81 -0.86
C HIS A 137 -20.59 4.16 -1.43
N ASP A 138 -21.70 4.13 -2.15
CA ASP A 138 -22.45 5.35 -2.51
C ASP A 138 -23.03 5.97 -1.24
N GLY A 139 -22.79 7.26 -1.05
CA GLY A 139 -23.17 7.96 0.19
C GLY A 139 -24.69 8.15 0.37
N ALA A 140 -25.49 8.03 -0.68
CA ALA A 140 -26.94 8.16 -0.57
C ALA A 140 -27.64 6.82 -0.31
N SER A 141 -27.20 5.75 -1.00
CA SER A 141 -27.84 4.44 -0.95
C SER A 141 -27.15 3.45 -0.04
N ASP A 142 -25.93 3.74 0.40
CA ASP A 142 -25.00 2.84 1.10
C ASP A 142 -24.70 1.53 0.32
N GLN A 143 -24.98 1.53 -0.99
CA GLN A 143 -24.65 0.40 -1.85
C GLN A 143 -23.15 0.34 -2.14
N GLU A 144 -22.61 -0.85 -2.17
CA GLU A 144 -21.23 -1.10 -2.57
C GLU A 144 -21.06 -0.81 -4.07
N VAL A 145 -20.13 0.07 -4.42
CA VAL A 145 -19.79 0.44 -5.80
C VAL A 145 -18.41 -0.05 -6.21
N ALA A 146 -17.54 -0.32 -5.25
CA ALA A 146 -16.25 -0.95 -5.52
C ALA A 146 -15.74 -1.71 -4.29
N PHE A 147 -14.96 -2.75 -4.55
CA PHE A 147 -14.33 -3.62 -3.57
C PHE A 147 -12.87 -3.84 -3.92
N PHE A 148 -12.03 -3.96 -2.91
CA PHE A 148 -10.65 -4.41 -3.07
C PHE A 148 -10.20 -5.29 -1.90
N ARG A 149 -9.26 -6.18 -2.19
CA ARG A 149 -8.49 -6.95 -1.21
C ARG A 149 -7.02 -6.75 -1.48
N GLN A 150 -6.26 -6.46 -0.44
CA GLN A 150 -4.82 -6.28 -0.53
C GLN A 150 -4.11 -7.08 0.55
N THR A 151 -3.01 -7.71 0.17
CA THR A 151 -2.13 -8.43 1.08
C THR A 151 -0.70 -7.94 0.90
N LEU A 152 -0.06 -7.58 2.00
CA LEU A 152 1.35 -7.24 2.06
C LEU A 152 2.11 -8.33 2.80
N TRP A 153 3.17 -8.80 2.18
CA TRP A 153 4.08 -9.79 2.73
C TRP A 153 5.36 -9.12 3.24
N ASP A 154 6.12 -9.81 4.09
CA ASP A 154 7.40 -9.34 4.66
C ASP A 154 7.28 -8.05 5.48
N VAL A 155 6.34 -8.06 6.40
CA VAL A 155 6.08 -6.96 7.34
C VAL A 155 7.19 -6.90 8.40
N LEU A 156 8.30 -6.23 8.08
CA LEU A 156 9.40 -6.02 9.02
C LEU A 156 9.18 -4.77 9.88
N ASP A 157 8.69 -3.70 9.27
CA ASP A 157 8.33 -2.44 9.93
C ASP A 157 6.85 -2.14 9.72
N SER A 158 6.11 -2.02 10.84
CA SER A 158 4.68 -1.72 10.79
C SER A 158 4.38 -0.35 10.18
N THR A 159 5.23 0.65 10.40
CA THR A 159 5.03 2.01 9.89
C THR A 159 5.19 2.05 8.37
N GLU A 160 6.24 1.44 7.84
CA GLU A 160 6.47 1.35 6.39
C GLU A 160 5.36 0.54 5.73
N THR A 161 4.97 -0.57 6.33
CA THR A 161 3.87 -1.42 5.87
C THR A 161 2.55 -0.65 5.75
N ILE A 162 2.18 0.12 6.78
CA ILE A 162 0.96 0.91 6.76
C ILE A 162 1.03 2.02 5.70
N ASN A 163 2.19 2.65 5.52
CA ASN A 163 2.39 3.62 4.45
C ASN A 163 2.22 2.99 3.05
N LEU A 164 2.78 1.80 2.82
CA LEU A 164 2.63 1.08 1.55
C LEU A 164 1.17 0.70 1.29
N LEU A 165 0.49 0.08 2.26
CA LEU A 165 -0.94 -0.24 2.14
C LEU A 165 -1.78 0.99 1.85
N SER A 166 -1.53 2.10 2.55
CA SER A 166 -2.26 3.35 2.34
C SER A 166 -2.08 3.91 0.94
N ARG A 167 -0.86 3.82 0.40
CA ARG A 167 -0.56 4.25 -0.97
C ARG A 167 -1.26 3.38 -1.99
N GLU A 168 -1.24 2.07 -1.83
CA GLU A 168 -1.93 1.14 -2.73
C GLU A 168 -3.45 1.35 -2.74
N VAL A 169 -4.06 1.60 -1.56
CA VAL A 169 -5.48 1.97 -1.49
C VAL A 169 -5.76 3.29 -2.25
N ALA A 170 -4.89 4.29 -2.09
CA ALA A 170 -5.03 5.55 -2.80
C ALA A 170 -4.80 5.39 -4.32
N ASP A 171 -3.89 4.49 -4.75
CA ASP A 171 -3.67 4.13 -6.16
C ASP A 171 -4.90 3.42 -6.75
N PHE A 172 -5.53 2.51 -5.98
CA PHE A 172 -6.79 1.89 -6.37
C PHE A 172 -7.87 2.95 -6.59
N ILE A 173 -8.08 3.85 -5.62
CA ILE A 173 -9.08 4.92 -5.70
C ILE A 173 -8.84 5.80 -6.93
N ASP A 174 -7.59 6.13 -7.25
CA ASP A 174 -7.23 6.92 -8.43
C ASP A 174 -7.57 6.17 -9.73
N ARG A 175 -7.19 4.90 -9.83
CA ARG A 175 -7.45 4.09 -11.03
C ARG A 175 -8.94 3.95 -11.36
N ILE A 176 -9.79 3.81 -10.35
CA ILE A 176 -11.24 3.61 -10.58
C ILE A 176 -11.98 4.88 -11.01
N GLN A 177 -11.42 6.08 -10.78
CA GLN A 177 -12.03 7.34 -11.21
C GLN A 177 -12.24 7.43 -12.72
N TYR A 178 -11.46 6.69 -13.49
CA TYR A 178 -11.49 6.68 -14.95
C TYR A 178 -12.32 5.51 -15.53
N LYS A 179 -13.02 4.76 -14.69
CA LYS A 179 -13.87 3.61 -15.09
C LYS A 179 -15.34 3.95 -15.14
#